data_cdacef88fec21164b303ceec19a34335
#
_entry.id   cdacef88fec21164b303ceec19a34335
#
_cell.length_a   1.000
_cell.length_b   1.000
_cell.length_c   1.000
_cell.angle_alpha   90.00
_cell.angle_beta   90.00
_cell.angle_gamma   90.00
#
_symmetry.space_group_name_H-M   'P 1'
#
loop_
_entity.id
_entity.type
_entity.pdbx_description
1 polymer ?
#
loop_
_entity_poly.entity_id
_entity_poly.type
_entity_poly.pdbx_seq_one_letter_code
_entity_poly.pdbx_strand_id
1 'polypeptide(L)'
;VFIENNILFQGQSVAPREQPPTTNARAMKTSFRFRPANALRRLGAAILFSAAMAASVAGAHAEPLVTVQWLNSHRTDPDLVVLDIRSAIDGGGAQAYAAAHIPGSVHSDYDKAGWRVTRNNVPFMVPTAAELEKLIGDLGIDEDTHVVVVPAGVNVLDFGSAARTYWTLKYVGVKAISILDGGVAAWRQAGLPLESGPKTPSPKIFTAAVDKSILAAASDVETIEGKGGATLVDARPATFFLGKEKAPASQAYGHIPGALNVDSAEFYDPNTNRLKPKSELAAIANIVPGGPVVSYCNTGHWAATDWFVLHELLGRKEARLYAGSMVEWTSSADRPIESARTKWDDLKKALGLGS
;
A
#
# COMPACT_ATOMS: atom_id res chain seq x y z
N VAL A 1 -37.91 -34.84 -12.93
CA VAL A 1 -37.54 -35.88 -13.88
C VAL A 1 -36.07 -36.17 -13.66
N PHE A 2 -35.83 -37.39 -13.11
CA PHE A 2 -34.52 -38.02 -12.86
C PHE A 2 -33.82 -38.38 -14.16
N ILE A 3 -32.48 -38.29 -14.21
CA ILE A 3 -31.62 -39.33 -14.80
C ILE A 3 -30.23 -39.23 -14.11
N GLU A 4 -29.90 -40.31 -13.38
CA GLU A 4 -28.55 -40.68 -12.93
C GLU A 4 -27.74 -41.24 -14.12
N ASN A 5 -26.42 -41.00 -14.13
CA ASN A 5 -25.51 -41.88 -14.84
C ASN A 5 -24.23 -42.11 -13.99
N ASN A 6 -24.21 -43.30 -13.40
CA ASN A 6 -23.04 -43.98 -12.84
C ASN A 6 -22.14 -44.47 -13.99
N ILE A 7 -20.84 -44.17 -13.95
CA ILE A 7 -19.84 -44.96 -14.67
C ILE A 7 -18.77 -45.43 -13.65
N LEU A 8 -18.79 -46.74 -13.41
CA LEU A 8 -17.75 -47.52 -12.74
C LEU A 8 -16.53 -47.63 -13.68
N PHE A 9 -15.33 -47.38 -13.15
CA PHE A 9 -14.11 -47.88 -13.76
C PHE A 9 -13.38 -48.82 -12.78
N GLN A 10 -13.18 -50.03 -13.29
CA GLN A 10 -12.53 -51.17 -12.64
C GLN A 10 -11.03 -50.95 -12.47
N GLY A 11 -10.51 -51.49 -11.37
CA GLY A 11 -9.10 -51.53 -11.05
C GLY A 11 -8.30 -52.49 -11.95
N GLN A 12 -7.06 -52.14 -12.20
CA GLN A 12 -6.02 -53.05 -12.62
C GLN A 12 -4.83 -52.97 -11.65
N SER A 13 -4.59 -54.15 -11.06
CA SER A 13 -3.46 -54.54 -10.26
C SER A 13 -2.19 -54.62 -11.11
N VAL A 14 -1.09 -54.03 -10.64
CA VAL A 14 0.26 -54.27 -11.21
C VAL A 14 1.17 -54.76 -10.08
N ALA A 15 1.76 -55.92 -10.30
CA ALA A 15 2.62 -56.69 -9.42
C ALA A 15 4.03 -56.07 -9.23
N PRO A 16 4.78 -56.47 -8.19
CA PRO A 16 6.05 -55.87 -7.83
C PRO A 16 7.22 -56.40 -8.68
N ARG A 17 8.16 -55.53 -9.04
CA ARG A 17 9.43 -55.89 -9.70
C ARG A 17 10.53 -56.20 -8.69
N GLU A 18 11.21 -57.31 -8.99
CA GLU A 18 12.34 -57.90 -8.29
C GLU A 18 13.60 -57.03 -8.26
N GLN A 19 14.39 -57.17 -7.22
CA GLN A 19 15.74 -56.64 -7.04
C GLN A 19 16.79 -57.56 -7.68
N PRO A 20 17.86 -57.04 -8.31
CA PRO A 20 19.03 -57.83 -8.71
C PRO A 20 20.11 -57.89 -7.61
N PRO A 21 21.00 -58.87 -7.68
CA PRO A 21 21.77 -59.39 -6.54
C PRO A 21 23.08 -58.66 -6.22
N THR A 22 23.47 -58.78 -4.98
CA THR A 22 24.73 -58.32 -4.40
C THR A 22 25.96 -59.07 -4.95
N THR A 23 26.98 -58.38 -5.39
CA THR A 23 28.30 -58.93 -5.68
C THR A 23 29.31 -58.48 -4.62
N ASN A 24 29.92 -59.51 -3.97
CA ASN A 24 31.08 -59.42 -3.08
C ASN A 24 32.36 -58.97 -3.83
N ALA A 25 33.09 -58.04 -3.26
CA ALA A 25 34.51 -57.83 -3.64
C ALA A 25 35.37 -57.62 -2.40
N ARG A 26 36.06 -58.60 -2.10
CA ARG A 26 37.38 -58.97 -1.57
C ARG A 26 38.29 -57.82 -1.08
N ALA A 27 38.60 -57.91 0.21
CA ALA A 27 39.57 -57.10 0.90
C ALA A 27 41.01 -57.36 0.36
N MET A 28 41.76 -56.31 0.16
CA MET A 28 43.19 -56.36 -0.07
C MET A 28 43.92 -55.56 1.02
N LYS A 29 44.62 -56.29 1.89
CA LYS A 29 45.49 -55.77 2.95
C LYS A 29 46.83 -55.36 2.29
N THR A 30 47.24 -54.12 2.43
CA THR A 30 48.64 -53.69 2.24
C THR A 30 49.11 -52.97 3.50
N SER A 31 50.04 -53.63 4.17
CA SER A 31 50.81 -53.16 5.31
C SER A 31 51.84 -52.17 4.86
N PHE A 32 51.88 -50.95 5.44
CA PHE A 32 53.04 -50.09 5.36
C PHE A 32 53.57 -49.75 6.75
N ARG A 33 54.89 -50.00 6.91
CA ARG A 33 55.69 -49.93 8.14
C ARG A 33 55.92 -48.49 8.56
N PHE A 34 55.81 -48.23 9.84
CA PHE A 34 56.21 -46.99 10.52
C PHE A 34 57.79 -46.97 10.57
N ARG A 35 58.34 -45.79 10.32
CA ARG A 35 59.68 -45.39 10.80
C ARG A 35 59.52 -44.04 11.51
N PRO A 36 60.10 -43.84 12.72
CA PRO A 36 60.06 -42.57 13.41
C PRO A 36 61.29 -41.74 13.08
N ALA A 37 61.10 -40.43 12.92
CA ALA A 37 62.21 -39.47 12.99
C ALA A 37 61.79 -38.12 13.46
N ASN A 38 62.19 -37.84 14.67
CA ASN A 38 62.71 -36.58 15.22
C ASN A 38 61.83 -35.31 15.24
N ALA A 39 61.60 -34.93 16.48
CA ALA A 39 61.15 -33.65 16.99
C ALA A 39 61.94 -32.44 16.47
N LEU A 40 61.29 -31.37 16.16
CA LEU A 40 61.75 -29.99 16.38
C LEU A 40 60.61 -29.06 16.69
N ARG A 41 60.70 -28.47 17.87
CA ARG A 41 59.86 -27.40 18.38
C ARG A 41 59.78 -26.26 17.39
N ARG A 42 58.56 -25.80 17.06
CA ARG A 42 58.30 -24.38 16.78
C ARG A 42 56.93 -24.02 17.37
N LEU A 43 56.95 -23.12 18.35
CA LEU A 43 55.81 -22.35 18.75
C LEU A 43 55.30 -21.57 17.51
N GLY A 44 54.06 -21.82 17.14
CA GLY A 44 53.35 -21.04 16.16
C GLY A 44 51.99 -20.64 16.77
N ALA A 45 51.85 -19.34 17.03
CA ALA A 45 50.67 -18.74 17.60
C ALA A 45 49.41 -19.12 16.79
N ALA A 46 48.44 -19.72 17.45
CA ALA A 46 47.10 -19.89 16.93
C ALA A 46 46.40 -18.51 16.91
N ILE A 47 46.43 -17.84 15.76
CA ILE A 47 45.60 -16.69 15.48
C ILE A 47 44.18 -17.25 15.22
N LEU A 48 43.36 -17.20 16.22
CA LEU A 48 41.91 -17.35 16.07
C LEU A 48 41.38 -16.18 15.23
N PHE A 49 41.22 -16.40 13.94
CA PHE A 49 40.46 -15.53 13.06
C PHE A 49 39.01 -15.71 13.43
N SER A 50 38.53 -14.97 14.43
CA SER A 50 37.14 -14.70 14.61
C SER A 50 36.67 -13.79 13.46
N ALA A 51 36.23 -14.40 12.36
CA ALA A 51 35.44 -13.66 11.36
C ALA A 51 34.13 -13.26 12.02
N ALA A 52 34.14 -12.10 12.65
CA ALA A 52 32.90 -11.39 12.96
C ALA A 52 32.26 -11.07 11.61
N MET A 53 31.25 -11.87 11.21
CA MET A 53 30.30 -11.46 10.21
C MET A 53 29.57 -10.23 10.80
N ALA A 54 30.09 -9.05 10.51
CA ALA A 54 29.29 -7.84 10.55
C ALA A 54 28.27 -8.02 9.44
N ALA A 55 27.12 -8.60 9.79
CA ALA A 55 25.92 -8.47 8.98
C ALA A 55 25.68 -6.96 8.90
N SER A 56 26.04 -6.36 7.77
CA SER A 56 25.58 -5.04 7.41
C SER A 56 24.05 -5.14 7.41
N VAL A 57 23.43 -4.66 8.48
CA VAL A 57 22.01 -4.33 8.48
C VAL A 57 21.91 -3.11 7.56
N ALA A 58 22.00 -3.35 6.24
CA ALA A 58 21.42 -2.44 5.29
C ALA A 58 19.97 -2.37 5.73
N GLY A 59 19.52 -1.20 6.21
CA GLY A 59 18.18 -1.00 6.66
C GLY A 59 17.20 -1.55 5.62
N ALA A 60 16.65 -2.71 5.88
CA ALA A 60 15.68 -3.32 5.00
C ALA A 60 14.51 -2.35 4.96
N HIS A 61 14.36 -1.64 3.84
CA HIS A 61 13.17 -0.84 3.62
C HIS A 61 11.97 -1.80 3.73
N ALA A 62 10.99 -1.42 4.56
CA ALA A 62 9.78 -2.21 4.69
C ALA A 62 9.12 -2.37 3.31
N GLU A 63 8.67 -3.58 2.99
CA GLU A 63 7.92 -3.82 1.76
C GLU A 63 6.62 -3.00 1.81
N PRO A 64 6.27 -2.25 0.76
CA PRO A 64 5.07 -1.42 0.74
C PRO A 64 3.76 -2.19 0.95
N LEU A 65 3.72 -3.45 0.49
CA LEU A 65 2.62 -4.38 0.73
C LEU A 65 3.12 -5.59 1.51
N VAL A 66 2.40 -5.98 2.57
CA VAL A 66 2.69 -7.19 3.33
C VAL A 66 1.52 -8.16 3.29
N THR A 67 1.84 -9.45 3.31
CA THR A 67 0.82 -10.51 3.35
C THR A 67 0.27 -10.71 4.76
N VAL A 68 -0.89 -11.36 4.83
CA VAL A 68 -1.50 -11.80 6.10
C VAL A 68 -0.55 -12.70 6.90
N GLN A 69 0.17 -13.61 6.23
CA GLN A 69 1.12 -14.53 6.86
C GLN A 69 2.31 -13.75 7.45
N TRP A 70 2.84 -12.79 6.71
CA TRP A 70 3.90 -11.93 7.21
C TRP A 70 3.46 -11.19 8.48
N LEU A 71 2.31 -10.50 8.43
CA LEU A 71 1.80 -9.76 9.58
C LEU A 71 1.54 -10.69 10.77
N ASN A 72 0.96 -11.87 10.56
CA ASN A 72 0.71 -12.82 11.65
C ASN A 72 1.99 -13.25 12.38
N SER A 73 3.12 -13.37 11.68
CA SER A 73 4.41 -13.70 12.29
C SER A 73 5.13 -12.52 12.95
N HIS A 74 4.80 -11.27 12.59
CA HIS A 74 5.50 -10.06 13.06
C HIS A 74 4.66 -9.15 13.97
N ARG A 75 3.34 -9.37 14.09
CA ARG A 75 2.42 -8.48 14.82
C ARG A 75 2.74 -8.30 16.31
N THR A 76 3.61 -9.13 16.87
CA THR A 76 4.08 -9.04 18.27
C THR A 76 5.48 -8.45 18.38
N ASP A 77 6.07 -8.01 17.28
CA ASP A 77 7.37 -7.34 17.29
C ASP A 77 7.22 -6.02 18.06
N PRO A 78 8.16 -5.67 18.97
CA PRO A 78 8.02 -4.53 19.86
C PRO A 78 7.94 -3.18 19.15
N ASP A 79 8.56 -3.09 17.96
CA ASP A 79 8.62 -1.87 17.16
C ASP A 79 7.62 -1.86 15.99
N LEU A 80 6.61 -2.76 16.02
CA LEU A 80 5.56 -2.82 15.01
C LEU A 80 4.22 -2.36 15.56
N VAL A 81 3.56 -1.43 14.85
CA VAL A 81 2.19 -0.99 15.12
C VAL A 81 1.28 -1.43 13.99
N VAL A 82 0.26 -2.22 14.33
CA VAL A 82 -0.84 -2.57 13.42
C VAL A 82 -1.89 -1.47 13.52
N LEU A 83 -2.01 -0.63 12.51
CA LEU A 83 -2.87 0.55 12.48
C LEU A 83 -4.15 0.26 11.68
N ASP A 84 -5.24 -0.03 12.38
CA ASP A 84 -6.57 -0.23 11.78
C ASP A 84 -7.20 1.14 11.48
N ILE A 85 -7.45 1.41 10.20
CA ILE A 85 -7.95 2.71 9.73
C ILE A 85 -9.41 2.68 9.30
N ARG A 86 -10.13 1.61 9.59
CA ARG A 86 -11.54 1.49 9.18
C ARG A 86 -12.36 2.68 9.60
N SER A 87 -13.23 3.14 8.70
CA SER A 87 -14.06 4.34 8.84
C SER A 87 -15.44 4.17 8.21
N ALA A 88 -16.21 5.23 8.10
CA ALA A 88 -17.50 5.20 7.44
C ALA A 88 -17.42 4.91 5.92
N ILE A 89 -16.27 5.18 5.27
CA ILE A 89 -16.04 4.92 3.83
C ILE A 89 -16.20 3.43 3.49
N ASP A 90 -15.73 2.56 4.39
CA ASP A 90 -15.79 1.09 4.23
C ASP A 90 -17.01 0.45 4.90
N GLY A 91 -17.91 1.26 5.46
CA GLY A 91 -19.10 0.82 6.18
C GLY A 91 -18.81 0.27 7.58
N GLY A 92 -17.56 0.41 8.09
CA GLY A 92 -17.12 -0.19 9.33
C GLY A 92 -16.96 0.79 10.48
N GLY A 93 -15.89 1.54 10.48
CA GLY A 93 -15.54 2.50 11.54
C GLY A 93 -15.28 1.86 12.90
N ALA A 94 -15.33 2.69 13.95
CA ALA A 94 -15.01 2.30 15.33
C ALA A 94 -15.84 1.12 15.85
N GLN A 95 -17.10 0.98 15.42
CA GLN A 95 -17.94 -0.14 15.85
C GLN A 95 -17.47 -1.47 15.27
N ALA A 96 -17.11 -1.50 13.99
CA ALA A 96 -16.59 -2.70 13.35
C ALA A 96 -15.21 -3.08 13.92
N TYR A 97 -14.36 -2.10 14.25
CA TYR A 97 -13.12 -2.34 14.97
C TYR A 97 -13.39 -2.95 16.36
N ALA A 98 -14.26 -2.32 17.17
CA ALA A 98 -14.56 -2.80 18.51
C ALA A 98 -15.20 -4.21 18.52
N ALA A 99 -15.97 -4.54 17.48
CA ALA A 99 -16.55 -5.87 17.34
C ALA A 99 -15.52 -6.95 17.01
N ALA A 100 -14.61 -6.65 16.10
CA ALA A 100 -13.56 -7.59 15.69
C ALA A 100 -12.43 -6.89 14.92
N HIS A 101 -11.19 -7.04 15.40
CA HIS A 101 -9.98 -6.49 14.78
C HIS A 101 -8.80 -7.47 14.87
N ILE A 102 -7.73 -7.20 14.15
CA ILE A 102 -6.48 -7.98 14.21
C ILE A 102 -5.88 -7.82 15.62
N PRO A 103 -5.52 -8.92 16.32
CA PRO A 103 -5.04 -8.84 17.69
C PRO A 103 -3.84 -7.89 17.83
N GLY A 104 -3.97 -6.99 18.79
CA GLY A 104 -2.94 -5.98 19.08
C GLY A 104 -3.05 -4.71 18.25
N SER A 105 -3.94 -4.61 17.25
CA SER A 105 -4.07 -3.39 16.45
C SER A 105 -4.63 -2.22 17.26
N VAL A 106 -4.23 -1.01 16.89
CA VAL A 106 -4.79 0.25 17.37
C VAL A 106 -5.68 0.85 16.29
N HIS A 107 -6.75 1.55 16.68
CA HIS A 107 -7.70 2.12 15.73
C HIS A 107 -7.52 3.63 15.57
N SER A 108 -7.53 4.08 14.34
CA SER A 108 -7.53 5.50 13.98
C SER A 108 -8.48 5.72 12.81
N ASP A 109 -9.71 6.15 13.09
CA ASP A 109 -10.75 6.37 12.05
C ASP A 109 -10.25 7.33 10.97
N TYR A 110 -10.12 6.85 9.73
CA TYR A 110 -9.57 7.64 8.63
C TYR A 110 -10.34 8.95 8.38
N ASP A 111 -11.65 8.98 8.60
CA ASP A 111 -12.46 10.16 8.36
C ASP A 111 -12.47 11.14 9.53
N LYS A 112 -12.28 10.64 10.78
CA LYS A 112 -12.54 11.43 11.99
C LYS A 112 -11.32 11.71 12.83
N ALA A 113 -10.25 10.92 12.71
CA ALA A 113 -9.09 11.04 13.59
C ALA A 113 -8.17 12.24 13.28
N GLY A 114 -8.37 12.93 12.14
CA GLY A 114 -7.54 14.09 11.77
C GLY A 114 -6.49 13.80 10.69
N TRP A 115 -6.58 12.67 9.97
CA TRP A 115 -5.73 12.39 8.80
C TRP A 115 -5.92 13.39 7.66
N ARG A 116 -7.07 14.07 7.66
CA ARG A 116 -7.44 15.16 6.73
C ARG A 116 -8.20 16.24 7.51
N VAL A 117 -7.93 17.50 7.20
CA VAL A 117 -8.52 18.63 7.91
C VAL A 117 -9.16 19.63 6.94
N THR A 118 -10.02 20.50 7.46
CA THR A 118 -10.49 21.68 6.72
C THR A 118 -9.52 22.84 6.97
N ARG A 119 -9.03 23.47 5.90
CA ARG A 119 -8.12 24.60 5.97
C ARG A 119 -8.53 25.66 4.97
N ASN A 120 -8.67 26.91 5.41
CA ASN A 120 -9.15 28.02 4.59
C ASN A 120 -10.47 27.70 3.84
N ASN A 121 -11.40 27.06 4.52
CA ASN A 121 -12.68 26.55 4.01
C ASN A 121 -12.57 25.46 2.92
N VAL A 122 -11.37 24.93 2.66
CA VAL A 122 -11.14 23.78 1.78
C VAL A 122 -11.07 22.50 2.64
N PRO A 123 -11.99 21.56 2.48
CA PRO A 123 -11.96 20.30 3.24
C PRO A 123 -10.92 19.32 2.68
N PHE A 124 -10.57 18.33 3.49
CA PHE A 124 -9.69 17.19 3.15
C PHE A 124 -8.22 17.54 2.87
N MET A 125 -7.77 18.71 3.32
CA MET A 125 -6.39 19.16 3.20
C MET A 125 -5.44 18.37 4.09
N VAL A 126 -4.15 18.42 3.78
CA VAL A 126 -3.09 17.83 4.60
C VAL A 126 -2.98 18.60 5.92
N PRO A 127 -2.97 17.90 7.06
CA PRO A 127 -2.71 18.53 8.36
C PRO A 127 -1.29 19.14 8.43
N THR A 128 -1.07 20.06 9.35
CA THR A 128 0.29 20.55 9.67
C THR A 128 1.16 19.46 10.27
N ALA A 129 2.48 19.65 10.23
CA ALA A 129 3.42 18.75 10.90
C ALA A 129 3.05 18.56 12.39
N ALA A 130 2.77 19.64 13.11
CA ALA A 130 2.42 19.56 14.54
C ALA A 130 1.10 18.78 14.80
N GLU A 131 0.08 18.93 13.94
CA GLU A 131 -1.15 18.15 14.06
C GLU A 131 -0.89 16.65 13.83
N LEU A 132 0.00 16.32 12.85
CA LEU A 132 0.38 14.94 12.56
C LEU A 132 1.32 14.35 13.61
N GLU A 133 2.26 15.13 14.17
CA GLU A 133 3.10 14.72 15.31
C GLU A 133 2.23 14.25 16.47
N LYS A 134 1.22 15.06 16.83
CA LYS A 134 0.28 14.70 17.89
C LYS A 134 -0.52 13.45 17.55
N LEU A 135 -1.15 13.38 16.36
CA LEU A 135 -1.96 12.24 15.94
C LEU A 135 -1.16 10.95 15.95
N ILE A 136 0.04 10.97 15.34
CA ILE A 136 0.90 9.80 15.18
C ILE A 136 1.49 9.36 16.53
N GLY A 137 1.96 10.32 17.35
CA GLY A 137 2.46 10.04 18.68
C GLY A 137 1.40 9.44 19.60
N ASP A 138 0.16 9.95 19.57
CA ASP A 138 -0.96 9.41 20.34
C ASP A 138 -1.29 7.95 19.97
N LEU A 139 -0.95 7.50 18.74
CA LEU A 139 -1.11 6.13 18.27
C LEU A 139 0.03 5.20 18.70
N GLY A 140 1.02 5.69 19.45
CA GLY A 140 2.17 4.92 19.89
C GLY A 140 3.24 4.74 18.82
N ILE A 141 3.29 5.62 17.82
CA ILE A 141 4.21 5.59 16.70
C ILE A 141 5.31 6.64 16.91
N ASP A 142 6.56 6.25 16.75
CA ASP A 142 7.75 7.09 16.69
C ASP A 142 8.52 6.84 15.37
N GLU A 143 9.72 7.43 15.23
CA GLU A 143 10.52 7.38 14.01
C GLU A 143 11.07 5.98 13.69
N ASP A 144 11.13 5.09 14.66
CA ASP A 144 11.68 3.74 14.53
C ASP A 144 10.57 2.67 14.42
N THR A 145 9.30 3.08 14.53
CA THR A 145 8.15 2.20 14.45
C THR A 145 7.89 1.75 13.01
N HIS A 146 7.72 0.43 12.80
CA HIS A 146 7.16 -0.11 11.56
C HIS A 146 5.63 -0.05 11.64
N VAL A 147 4.99 0.74 10.80
CA VAL A 147 3.54 0.89 10.76
C VAL A 147 2.95 0.01 9.66
N VAL A 148 2.08 -0.93 10.03
CA VAL A 148 1.27 -1.69 9.07
C VAL A 148 -0.14 -1.12 9.04
N VAL A 149 -0.47 -0.39 7.98
CA VAL A 149 -1.80 0.19 7.75
C VAL A 149 -2.76 -0.90 7.32
N VAL A 150 -3.88 -1.02 8.03
CA VAL A 150 -4.87 -2.09 7.82
C VAL A 150 -6.21 -1.51 7.41
N PRO A 151 -6.57 -1.60 6.11
CA PRO A 151 -7.91 -1.29 5.62
C PRO A 151 -8.92 -2.40 5.95
N ALA A 152 -10.20 -2.19 5.66
CA ALA A 152 -11.21 -3.22 5.76
C ALA A 152 -11.00 -4.37 4.75
N GLY A 153 -10.52 -4.08 3.56
CA GLY A 153 -10.33 -5.03 2.46
C GLY A 153 -11.64 -5.34 1.72
N VAL A 154 -12.48 -4.34 1.48
CA VAL A 154 -13.82 -4.53 0.93
C VAL A 154 -14.04 -3.89 -0.44
N ASN A 155 -13.28 -2.85 -0.78
CA ASN A 155 -13.39 -2.17 -2.08
C ASN A 155 -12.22 -1.21 -2.35
N VAL A 156 -12.20 -0.60 -3.54
CA VAL A 156 -11.16 0.34 -3.97
C VAL A 156 -11.12 1.63 -3.14
N LEU A 157 -12.25 2.10 -2.60
CA LEU A 157 -12.28 3.30 -1.74
C LEU A 157 -11.54 3.06 -0.42
N ASP A 158 -11.76 1.90 0.16
CA ASP A 158 -11.09 1.45 1.36
C ASP A 158 -9.56 1.33 1.16
N PHE A 159 -9.12 0.78 0.03
CA PHE A 159 -7.70 0.79 -0.32
C PHE A 159 -7.15 2.21 -0.48
N GLY A 160 -7.93 3.14 -1.04
CA GLY A 160 -7.57 4.55 -1.14
C GLY A 160 -7.34 5.21 0.23
N SER A 161 -8.10 4.82 1.26
CA SER A 161 -7.85 5.26 2.65
C SER A 161 -6.48 4.79 3.14
N ALA A 162 -6.13 3.52 2.89
CA ALA A 162 -4.83 2.96 3.27
C ALA A 162 -3.68 3.64 2.52
N ALA A 163 -3.81 3.83 1.22
CA ALA A 163 -2.79 4.50 0.41
C ALA A 163 -2.58 5.96 0.85
N ARG A 164 -3.67 6.70 1.19
CA ARG A 164 -3.56 8.06 1.67
C ARG A 164 -2.94 8.14 3.07
N THR A 165 -3.27 7.21 3.97
CA THR A 165 -2.63 7.12 5.29
C THR A 165 -1.16 6.78 5.15
N TYR A 166 -0.80 5.80 4.31
CA TYR A 166 0.58 5.45 3.97
C TYR A 166 1.35 6.67 3.47
N TRP A 167 0.80 7.39 2.48
CA TRP A 167 1.40 8.61 1.94
C TRP A 167 1.61 9.67 3.02
N THR A 168 0.62 9.86 3.92
CA THR A 168 0.70 10.86 4.99
C THR A 168 1.80 10.51 6.00
N LEU A 169 1.91 9.23 6.39
CA LEU A 169 2.99 8.75 7.26
C LEU A 169 4.37 8.97 6.60
N LYS A 170 4.50 8.63 5.32
CA LYS A 170 5.73 8.85 4.57
C LYS A 170 6.07 10.33 4.43
N TYR A 171 5.06 11.17 4.17
CA TYR A 171 5.22 12.63 4.06
C TYR A 171 5.82 13.24 5.33
N VAL A 172 5.48 12.74 6.51
CA VAL A 172 6.04 13.24 7.77
C VAL A 172 7.28 12.49 8.25
N GLY A 173 7.79 11.55 7.46
CA GLY A 173 9.11 10.92 7.69
C GLY A 173 9.09 9.60 8.44
N VAL A 174 7.94 8.93 8.59
CA VAL A 174 7.92 7.52 9.06
C VAL A 174 8.66 6.67 8.03
N LYS A 175 9.65 5.89 8.48
CA LYS A 175 10.60 5.19 7.61
C LYS A 175 10.10 3.83 7.14
N ALA A 176 9.45 3.08 8.04
CA ALA A 176 8.97 1.73 7.79
C ALA A 176 7.44 1.71 7.77
N ILE A 177 6.86 1.60 6.58
CA ILE A 177 5.41 1.62 6.38
C ILE A 177 5.03 0.52 5.41
N SER A 178 3.97 -0.22 5.74
CA SER A 178 3.37 -1.22 4.87
C SER A 178 1.84 -1.09 4.87
N ILE A 179 1.19 -1.58 3.82
CA ILE A 179 -0.26 -1.81 3.81
C ILE A 179 -0.48 -3.33 3.87
N LEU A 180 -1.43 -3.78 4.69
CA LEU A 180 -1.85 -5.17 4.70
C LEU A 180 -2.69 -5.47 3.45
N ASP A 181 -2.17 -6.32 2.57
CA ASP A 181 -2.82 -6.68 1.31
C ASP A 181 -4.13 -7.45 1.55
N GLY A 182 -5.25 -6.86 1.10
CA GLY A 182 -6.60 -7.36 1.33
C GLY A 182 -7.16 -7.11 2.75
N GLY A 183 -6.46 -6.37 3.60
CA GLY A 183 -6.95 -5.84 4.87
C GLY A 183 -7.51 -6.87 5.85
N VAL A 184 -8.44 -6.42 6.71
CA VAL A 184 -9.12 -7.27 7.71
C VAL A 184 -9.90 -8.42 7.04
N ALA A 185 -10.44 -8.20 5.84
CA ALA A 185 -11.17 -9.27 5.13
C ALA A 185 -10.25 -10.44 4.77
N ALA A 186 -9.04 -10.18 4.26
CA ALA A 186 -8.05 -11.22 3.97
C ALA A 186 -7.57 -11.93 5.24
N TRP A 187 -7.42 -11.21 6.36
CA TRP A 187 -7.09 -11.80 7.66
C TRP A 187 -8.16 -12.79 8.13
N ARG A 188 -9.44 -12.39 8.02
CA ARG A 188 -10.59 -13.28 8.33
C ARG A 188 -10.65 -14.50 7.40
N GLN A 189 -10.45 -14.28 6.11
CA GLN A 189 -10.44 -15.35 5.12
C GLN A 189 -9.35 -16.40 5.38
N ALA A 190 -8.21 -15.97 5.93
CA ALA A 190 -7.13 -16.87 6.36
C ALA A 190 -7.44 -17.66 7.64
N GLY A 191 -8.61 -17.47 8.26
CA GLY A 191 -9.01 -18.15 9.49
C GLY A 191 -8.20 -17.75 10.72
N LEU A 192 -7.54 -16.58 10.69
CA LEU A 192 -6.71 -16.11 11.79
C LEU A 192 -7.56 -15.50 12.92
N PRO A 193 -7.06 -15.52 14.18
CA PRO A 193 -7.81 -15.03 15.32
C PRO A 193 -8.09 -13.53 15.22
N LEU A 194 -9.21 -13.12 15.80
CA LEU A 194 -9.60 -11.73 15.96
C LEU A 194 -9.74 -11.42 17.46
N GLU A 195 -9.51 -10.17 17.82
CA GLU A 195 -9.73 -9.60 19.14
C GLU A 195 -10.94 -8.67 19.12
N SER A 196 -11.59 -8.44 20.26
CA SER A 196 -12.71 -7.52 20.42
C SER A 196 -12.44 -6.52 21.55
N GLY A 197 -13.18 -5.41 21.52
CA GLY A 197 -13.01 -4.30 22.48
C GLY A 197 -12.00 -3.26 21.99
N PRO A 198 -12.03 -2.04 22.55
CA PRO A 198 -11.10 -0.99 22.17
C PRO A 198 -9.72 -1.27 22.75
N LYS A 199 -8.66 -0.99 21.99
CA LYS A 199 -7.29 -0.97 22.46
C LYS A 199 -6.82 0.48 22.59
N THR A 200 -6.28 0.82 23.74
CA THR A 200 -5.67 2.14 23.97
C THR A 200 -4.16 2.03 23.72
N PRO A 201 -3.61 2.74 22.74
CA PRO A 201 -2.17 2.77 22.52
C PRO A 201 -1.46 3.47 23.68
N SER A 202 -0.17 3.16 23.88
CA SER A 202 0.72 3.92 24.75
C SER A 202 1.34 5.03 23.92
N PRO A 203 1.05 6.31 24.18
CA PRO A 203 1.60 7.41 23.40
C PRO A 203 3.12 7.44 23.40
N LYS A 204 3.69 7.81 22.26
CA LYS A 204 5.12 8.08 22.06
C LYS A 204 5.32 9.52 21.59
N ILE A 205 6.56 9.99 21.62
CA ILE A 205 6.94 11.26 21.00
C ILE A 205 7.30 10.94 19.55
N PHE A 206 6.67 11.61 18.60
CA PHE A 206 6.99 11.56 17.17
C PHE A 206 7.40 12.96 16.72
N THR A 207 8.51 13.07 16.01
CA THR A 207 9.02 14.33 15.45
C THR A 207 8.99 14.24 13.92
N ALA A 208 8.24 15.11 13.28
CA ALA A 208 8.06 15.06 11.83
C ALA A 208 9.31 15.54 11.07
N ALA A 209 9.75 14.72 10.13
CA ALA A 209 10.76 15.06 9.12
C ALA A 209 10.08 15.17 7.74
N VAL A 210 9.46 16.31 7.47
CA VAL A 210 8.57 16.49 6.30
C VAL A 210 9.30 16.33 4.98
N ASP A 211 8.91 15.34 4.18
CA ASP A 211 9.36 15.13 2.81
C ASP A 211 8.43 15.83 1.80
N LYS A 212 8.81 17.03 1.38
CA LYS A 212 8.06 17.79 0.36
C LYS A 212 8.24 17.25 -1.06
N SER A 213 9.18 16.35 -1.30
CA SER A 213 9.45 15.82 -2.65
C SER A 213 8.30 14.99 -3.20
N ILE A 214 7.48 14.41 -2.33
CA ILE A 214 6.31 13.59 -2.70
C ILE A 214 4.99 14.37 -2.70
N LEU A 215 5.01 15.66 -2.33
CA LEU A 215 3.84 16.55 -2.34
C LEU A 215 3.89 17.49 -3.54
N ALA A 216 2.78 17.68 -4.23
CA ALA A 216 2.55 18.80 -5.13
C ALA A 216 1.57 19.79 -4.48
N ALA A 217 1.94 21.06 -4.40
CA ALA A 217 1.05 22.14 -4.00
C ALA A 217 0.22 22.63 -5.21
N ALA A 218 -0.85 23.38 -4.96
CA ALA A 218 -1.65 23.98 -6.04
C ALA A 218 -0.81 24.84 -6.99
N SER A 219 0.18 25.61 -6.46
CA SER A 219 1.10 26.43 -7.27
C SER A 219 2.02 25.60 -8.18
N ASP A 220 2.39 24.37 -7.75
CA ASP A 220 3.14 23.45 -8.63
C ASP A 220 2.26 23.00 -9.79
N VAL A 221 1.00 22.67 -9.50
CA VAL A 221 0.03 22.23 -10.51
C VAL A 221 -0.30 23.34 -11.49
N GLU A 222 -0.47 24.61 -11.02
CA GLU A 222 -0.62 25.79 -11.88
C GLU A 222 0.60 25.97 -12.82
N THR A 223 1.79 25.73 -12.30
CA THR A 223 3.01 25.80 -13.10
C THR A 223 3.06 24.71 -14.17
N ILE A 224 2.68 23.48 -13.81
CA ILE A 224 2.64 22.33 -14.73
C ILE A 224 1.58 22.53 -15.80
N GLU A 225 0.39 22.99 -15.44
CA GLU A 225 -0.69 23.27 -16.39
C GLU A 225 -0.25 24.30 -17.43
N GLY A 226 0.34 25.42 -16.98
CA GLY A 226 0.74 26.50 -17.88
C GLY A 226 2.04 26.27 -18.65
N LYS A 227 3.00 25.49 -18.14
CA LYS A 227 4.37 25.38 -18.68
C LYS A 227 4.85 23.97 -18.95
N GLY A 228 4.11 22.94 -18.49
CA GLY A 228 4.54 21.55 -18.55
C GLY A 228 5.56 21.21 -17.46
N GLY A 229 6.37 20.19 -17.70
CA GLY A 229 7.42 19.71 -16.78
C GLY A 229 7.04 18.50 -15.97
N ALA A 230 5.76 18.13 -15.93
CA ALA A 230 5.26 16.87 -15.36
C ALA A 230 3.97 16.46 -16.06
N THR A 231 3.61 15.17 -15.98
CA THR A 231 2.31 14.67 -16.41
C THR A 231 1.31 14.76 -15.26
N LEU A 232 0.18 15.44 -15.48
CA LEU A 232 -0.94 15.43 -14.55
C LEU A 232 -1.77 14.15 -14.79
N VAL A 233 -2.09 13.42 -13.74
CA VAL A 233 -2.90 12.18 -13.79
C VAL A 233 -4.12 12.35 -12.90
N ASP A 234 -5.30 12.29 -13.52
CA ASP A 234 -6.59 12.29 -12.85
C ASP A 234 -7.02 10.87 -12.52
N ALA A 235 -7.02 10.54 -11.23
CA ALA A 235 -7.32 9.21 -10.71
C ALA A 235 -8.83 8.93 -10.56
N ARG A 236 -9.68 9.79 -11.09
CA ARG A 236 -11.14 9.68 -10.96
C ARG A 236 -11.75 8.85 -12.08
N PRO A 237 -12.94 8.25 -11.85
CA PRO A 237 -13.75 7.70 -12.93
C PRO A 237 -13.96 8.71 -14.08
N ALA A 238 -14.06 8.19 -15.31
CA ALA A 238 -14.24 9.01 -16.50
C ALA A 238 -15.45 9.95 -16.45
N THR A 239 -16.47 9.62 -15.68
CA THR A 239 -17.65 10.50 -15.49
C THR A 239 -17.31 11.82 -14.81
N PHE A 240 -16.38 11.80 -13.84
CA PHE A 240 -15.84 13.00 -13.20
C PHE A 240 -14.87 13.75 -14.14
N PHE A 241 -13.97 13.03 -14.78
CA PHE A 241 -12.98 13.61 -15.71
C PHE A 241 -13.68 14.37 -16.84
N LEU A 242 -14.69 13.77 -17.46
CA LEU A 242 -15.45 14.37 -18.55
C LEU A 242 -16.43 15.47 -18.07
N GLY A 243 -16.56 15.69 -16.78
CA GLY A 243 -17.45 16.70 -16.22
C GLY A 243 -18.94 16.32 -16.22
N LYS A 244 -19.27 15.03 -16.35
CA LYS A 244 -20.66 14.55 -16.17
C LYS A 244 -21.05 14.56 -14.69
N GLU A 245 -20.09 14.31 -13.81
CA GLU A 245 -20.23 14.31 -12.36
C GLU A 245 -19.21 15.24 -11.71
N LYS A 246 -19.48 15.67 -10.47
CA LYS A 246 -18.51 16.35 -9.61
C LYS A 246 -18.72 15.95 -8.16
N ALA A 247 -17.66 15.99 -7.36
CA ALA A 247 -17.77 15.84 -5.92
C ALA A 247 -18.58 17.00 -5.32
N PRO A 248 -19.37 16.77 -4.26
CA PRO A 248 -20.18 17.81 -3.63
C PRO A 248 -19.36 19.05 -3.20
N ALA A 249 -18.13 18.84 -2.73
CA ALA A 249 -17.24 19.91 -2.29
C ALA A 249 -16.51 20.63 -3.45
N SER A 250 -16.49 20.09 -4.67
CA SER A 250 -15.91 20.75 -5.84
C SER A 250 -16.84 21.82 -6.39
N GLN A 251 -16.28 22.96 -6.81
CA GLN A 251 -17.08 24.08 -7.34
C GLN A 251 -17.33 23.96 -8.85
N ALA A 252 -16.53 23.17 -9.60
CA ALA A 252 -16.66 23.02 -11.04
C ALA A 252 -16.70 21.56 -11.49
N TYR A 253 -17.23 21.32 -12.69
CA TYR A 253 -17.26 20.04 -13.39
C TYR A 253 -16.10 19.96 -14.37
N GLY A 254 -15.45 18.80 -14.48
CA GLY A 254 -14.34 18.57 -15.40
C GLY A 254 -13.02 18.30 -14.67
N HIS A 255 -11.91 18.54 -15.37
CA HIS A 255 -10.56 18.19 -14.95
C HIS A 255 -9.57 19.34 -15.17
N ILE A 256 -8.37 19.23 -14.62
CA ILE A 256 -7.28 20.17 -14.84
C ILE A 256 -6.81 20.01 -16.30
N PRO A 257 -6.72 21.07 -17.12
CA PRO A 257 -6.38 20.96 -18.53
C PRO A 257 -5.07 20.20 -18.77
N GLY A 258 -5.06 19.40 -19.86
CA GLY A 258 -3.90 18.58 -20.23
C GLY A 258 -3.65 17.35 -19.37
N ALA A 259 -4.50 17.02 -18.39
CA ALA A 259 -4.38 15.83 -17.59
C ALA A 259 -4.74 14.55 -18.36
N LEU A 260 -4.06 13.45 -18.05
CA LEU A 260 -4.45 12.10 -18.45
C LEU A 260 -5.43 11.54 -17.43
N ASN A 261 -6.41 10.75 -17.88
CA ASN A 261 -7.29 10.03 -16.97
C ASN A 261 -6.79 8.59 -16.80
N VAL A 262 -6.47 8.23 -15.57
CA VAL A 262 -6.15 6.86 -15.15
C VAL A 262 -6.98 6.58 -13.91
N ASP A 263 -8.12 5.94 -14.07
CA ASP A 263 -9.01 5.65 -12.95
C ASP A 263 -8.32 4.71 -11.96
N SER A 264 -8.23 5.12 -10.69
CA SER A 264 -7.59 4.33 -9.63
C SER A 264 -8.18 2.92 -9.48
N ALA A 265 -9.45 2.74 -9.85
CA ALA A 265 -10.10 1.44 -9.86
C ALA A 265 -9.49 0.45 -10.86
N GLU A 266 -8.81 0.93 -11.90
CA GLU A 266 -8.14 0.05 -12.85
C GLU A 266 -6.97 -0.72 -12.24
N PHE A 267 -6.33 -0.18 -11.20
CA PHE A 267 -5.26 -0.86 -10.46
C PHE A 267 -5.75 -1.92 -9.48
N TYR A 268 -7.06 -1.97 -9.21
CA TYR A 268 -7.66 -2.81 -8.18
C TYR A 268 -8.45 -3.98 -8.80
N ASP A 269 -8.37 -5.15 -8.16
CA ASP A 269 -9.18 -6.32 -8.52
C ASP A 269 -10.35 -6.45 -7.53
N PRO A 270 -11.59 -6.16 -7.95
CA PRO A 270 -12.77 -6.24 -7.08
C PRO A 270 -13.12 -7.67 -6.67
N ASN A 271 -12.61 -8.70 -7.36
CA ASN A 271 -12.89 -10.09 -7.00
C ASN A 271 -12.04 -10.56 -5.81
N THR A 272 -10.85 -10.03 -5.68
CA THR A 272 -9.92 -10.38 -4.59
C THR A 272 -9.81 -9.29 -3.52
N ASN A 273 -10.36 -8.10 -3.79
CA ASN A 273 -10.21 -6.90 -2.97
C ASN A 273 -8.74 -6.54 -2.70
N ARG A 274 -7.91 -6.62 -3.74
CA ARG A 274 -6.47 -6.35 -3.71
C ARG A 274 -6.03 -5.53 -4.93
N LEU A 275 -4.84 -4.99 -4.86
CA LEU A 275 -4.20 -4.50 -6.07
C LEU A 275 -3.90 -5.66 -7.02
N LYS A 276 -3.96 -5.38 -8.31
CA LYS A 276 -3.59 -6.32 -9.38
C LYS A 276 -2.11 -6.70 -9.27
N PRO A 277 -1.70 -7.83 -9.88
CA PRO A 277 -0.29 -8.21 -9.95
C PRO A 277 0.60 -7.11 -10.58
N LYS A 278 1.84 -7.00 -10.14
CA LYS A 278 2.78 -5.94 -10.57
C LYS A 278 2.90 -5.81 -12.09
N SER A 279 2.83 -6.91 -12.83
CA SER A 279 2.88 -6.89 -14.31
C SER A 279 1.65 -6.20 -14.92
N GLU A 280 0.47 -6.39 -14.35
CA GLU A 280 -0.77 -5.73 -14.79
C GLU A 280 -0.77 -4.26 -14.38
N LEU A 281 -0.33 -3.94 -13.15
CA LEU A 281 -0.14 -2.55 -12.72
C LEU A 281 0.78 -1.79 -13.67
N ALA A 282 1.91 -2.40 -14.09
CA ALA A 282 2.83 -1.80 -15.04
C ALA A 282 2.21 -1.60 -16.41
N ALA A 283 1.37 -2.55 -16.89
CA ALA A 283 0.68 -2.42 -18.16
C ALA A 283 -0.33 -1.25 -18.17
N ILE A 284 -1.11 -1.09 -17.09
CA ILE A 284 -2.05 0.03 -16.91
C ILE A 284 -1.29 1.35 -16.85
N ALA A 285 -0.23 1.40 -16.03
CA ALA A 285 0.58 2.60 -15.85
C ALA A 285 1.38 3.03 -17.09
N ASN A 286 1.47 2.18 -18.11
CA ASN A 286 2.24 2.45 -19.33
C ASN A 286 1.64 3.57 -20.21
N ILE A 287 0.37 3.93 -19.99
CA ILE A 287 -0.26 5.11 -20.61
C ILE A 287 0.36 6.42 -20.10
N VAL A 288 0.92 6.42 -18.88
CA VAL A 288 1.53 7.60 -18.26
C VAL A 288 2.97 7.72 -18.75
N PRO A 289 3.36 8.77 -19.47
CA PRO A 289 4.73 8.97 -19.96
C PRO A 289 5.77 8.88 -18.86
N GLY A 290 7.02 8.57 -19.22
CA GLY A 290 8.16 8.61 -18.29
C GLY A 290 8.41 10.03 -17.75
N GLY A 291 9.13 10.13 -16.62
CA GLY A 291 9.46 11.39 -15.96
C GLY A 291 8.50 11.76 -14.82
N PRO A 292 8.52 13.05 -14.39
CA PRO A 292 7.74 13.52 -13.27
C PRO A 292 6.22 13.40 -13.50
N VAL A 293 5.51 12.98 -12.46
CA VAL A 293 4.05 12.80 -12.47
C VAL A 293 3.43 13.46 -11.26
N VAL A 294 2.26 14.06 -11.42
CA VAL A 294 1.43 14.53 -10.31
C VAL A 294 0.05 13.88 -10.42
N SER A 295 -0.26 13.03 -9.45
CA SER A 295 -1.58 12.40 -9.33
C SER A 295 -2.52 13.28 -8.52
N TYR A 296 -3.76 13.42 -8.98
CA TYR A 296 -4.84 14.12 -8.28
C TYR A 296 -6.19 13.40 -8.48
N CYS A 297 -7.19 13.74 -7.65
CA CYS A 297 -8.55 13.26 -7.81
C CYS A 297 -9.57 14.32 -7.34
N ASN A 298 -10.57 13.95 -6.52
CA ASN A 298 -11.45 14.94 -5.88
C ASN A 298 -10.81 15.54 -4.62
N THR A 299 -10.21 14.69 -3.75
CA THR A 299 -9.76 15.02 -2.37
C THR A 299 -8.42 14.38 -2.02
N GLY A 300 -7.65 13.92 -3.00
CA GLY A 300 -6.37 13.22 -2.80
C GLY A 300 -6.50 11.80 -2.22
N HIS A 301 -7.68 11.24 -2.26
CA HIS A 301 -7.97 9.89 -1.75
C HIS A 301 -7.67 8.81 -2.81
N TRP A 302 -8.36 8.82 -3.95
CA TRP A 302 -8.09 7.91 -5.08
C TRP A 302 -6.69 8.12 -5.66
N ALA A 303 -6.29 9.37 -5.79
CA ALA A 303 -4.96 9.73 -6.30
C ALA A 303 -3.81 9.19 -5.45
N ALA A 304 -4.04 8.91 -4.17
CA ALA A 304 -3.05 8.24 -3.33
C ALA A 304 -2.84 6.78 -3.75
N THR A 305 -3.86 6.10 -4.30
CA THR A 305 -3.70 4.76 -4.90
C THR A 305 -2.78 4.82 -6.12
N ASP A 306 -3.02 5.75 -7.04
CA ASP A 306 -2.17 5.93 -8.23
C ASP A 306 -0.74 6.28 -7.83
N TRP A 307 -0.58 7.22 -6.88
CA TRP A 307 0.73 7.56 -6.35
C TRP A 307 1.43 6.34 -5.73
N PHE A 308 0.72 5.54 -4.92
CA PHE A 308 1.28 4.35 -4.29
C PHE A 308 1.74 3.32 -5.33
N VAL A 309 0.92 3.08 -6.35
CA VAL A 309 1.28 2.17 -7.45
C VAL A 309 2.50 2.70 -8.21
N LEU A 310 2.46 3.96 -8.64
CA LEU A 310 3.55 4.54 -9.44
C LEU A 310 4.83 4.66 -8.64
N HIS A 311 4.77 5.25 -7.44
CA HIS A 311 5.94 5.59 -6.62
C HIS A 311 6.53 4.38 -5.90
N GLU A 312 5.68 3.61 -5.18
CA GLU A 312 6.16 2.53 -4.31
C GLU A 312 6.33 1.21 -5.07
N LEU A 313 5.33 0.81 -5.87
CA LEU A 313 5.34 -0.51 -6.50
C LEU A 313 6.10 -0.52 -7.84
N LEU A 314 5.99 0.54 -8.64
CA LEU A 314 6.64 0.65 -9.94
C LEU A 314 7.92 1.47 -9.91
N GLY A 315 8.29 2.07 -8.78
CA GLY A 315 9.57 2.75 -8.56
C GLY A 315 9.71 4.11 -9.26
N ARG A 316 8.60 4.75 -9.68
CA ARG A 316 8.61 6.10 -10.28
C ARG A 316 8.75 7.16 -9.18
N LYS A 317 9.98 7.34 -8.69
CA LYS A 317 10.26 8.17 -7.50
C LYS A 317 9.99 9.68 -7.69
N GLU A 318 9.78 10.14 -8.91
CA GLU A 318 9.35 11.50 -9.24
C GLU A 318 7.82 11.69 -9.22
N ALA A 319 7.06 10.64 -8.85
CA ALA A 319 5.61 10.76 -8.69
C ALA A 319 5.28 11.51 -7.39
N ARG A 320 4.44 12.55 -7.50
CA ARG A 320 3.96 13.39 -6.41
C ARG A 320 2.45 13.30 -6.28
N LEU A 321 1.93 13.54 -5.09
CA LEU A 321 0.49 13.61 -4.83
C LEU A 321 0.06 15.08 -4.68
N TYR A 322 -0.88 15.55 -5.50
CA TYR A 322 -1.62 16.78 -5.26
C TYR A 322 -2.80 16.47 -4.33
N ALA A 323 -2.54 16.56 -3.03
CA ALA A 323 -3.47 16.12 -1.99
C ALA A 323 -4.76 16.95 -1.91
N GLY A 324 -4.72 18.26 -2.21
CA GLY A 324 -5.90 19.14 -2.26
C GLY A 324 -6.83 18.86 -3.43
N SER A 325 -6.27 18.38 -4.55
CA SER A 325 -7.02 17.89 -5.71
C SER A 325 -8.09 18.88 -6.23
N MET A 326 -9.16 18.36 -6.87
CA MET A 326 -10.21 19.21 -7.47
C MET A 326 -10.96 20.08 -6.45
N VAL A 327 -11.04 19.67 -5.19
CA VAL A 327 -11.70 20.50 -4.16
C VAL A 327 -10.89 21.76 -3.89
N GLU A 328 -9.56 21.65 -3.79
CA GLU A 328 -8.68 22.82 -3.68
C GLU A 328 -8.55 23.57 -5.01
N TRP A 329 -8.39 22.84 -6.13
CA TRP A 329 -8.26 23.45 -7.44
C TRP A 329 -9.42 24.35 -7.77
N THR A 330 -10.65 23.86 -7.59
CA THR A 330 -11.89 24.59 -7.93
C THR A 330 -12.31 25.62 -6.87
N SER A 331 -11.59 25.73 -5.75
CA SER A 331 -11.85 26.81 -4.76
C SER A 331 -11.44 28.18 -5.25
N SER A 332 -10.60 28.27 -6.29
CA SER A 332 -10.26 29.51 -7.00
C SER A 332 -10.90 29.51 -8.39
N ALA A 333 -11.63 30.57 -8.71
CA ALA A 333 -12.26 30.75 -10.02
C ALA A 333 -11.24 31.05 -11.15
N ASP A 334 -10.04 31.45 -10.79
CA ASP A 334 -8.97 31.79 -11.75
C ASP A 334 -8.26 30.55 -12.31
N ARG A 335 -8.47 29.37 -11.68
CA ARG A 335 -7.86 28.12 -12.13
C ARG A 335 -8.65 27.49 -13.26
N PRO A 336 -8.00 27.20 -14.40
CA PRO A 336 -8.71 26.69 -15.56
C PRO A 336 -9.23 25.27 -15.35
N ILE A 337 -10.35 24.98 -16.03
CA ILE A 337 -11.01 23.67 -16.06
C ILE A 337 -11.31 23.30 -17.49
N GLU A 338 -10.99 22.07 -17.87
CA GLU A 338 -11.43 21.44 -19.10
C GLU A 338 -12.60 20.48 -18.81
N SER A 339 -13.65 20.54 -19.64
CA SER A 339 -14.85 19.75 -19.44
C SER A 339 -15.53 19.46 -20.77
N ALA A 340 -15.96 18.23 -20.97
CA ALA A 340 -16.83 17.86 -22.08
C ALA A 340 -18.29 18.33 -21.89
N ARG A 341 -18.63 18.86 -20.70
CA ARG A 341 -19.94 19.38 -20.37
C ARG A 341 -20.25 20.65 -21.16
N THR A 342 -21.43 20.70 -21.72
CA THR A 342 -21.89 21.85 -22.51
C THR A 342 -22.84 22.74 -21.70
N LYS A 343 -23.02 23.99 -22.13
CA LYS A 343 -24.07 24.89 -21.57
C LYS A 343 -25.48 24.30 -21.69
N TRP A 344 -25.68 23.43 -22.66
CA TRP A 344 -26.94 22.69 -22.84
C TRP A 344 -27.17 21.66 -21.74
N ASP A 345 -26.13 21.01 -21.28
CA ASP A 345 -26.21 20.07 -20.16
C ASP A 345 -26.54 20.80 -18.84
N ASP A 346 -26.04 22.02 -18.67
CA ASP A 346 -26.38 22.87 -17.53
C ASP A 346 -27.85 23.30 -17.59
N LEU A 347 -28.35 23.67 -18.75
CA LEU A 347 -29.75 24.02 -18.95
C LEU A 347 -30.69 22.84 -18.70
N LYS A 348 -30.39 21.66 -19.24
CA LYS A 348 -31.18 20.44 -18.97
C LYS A 348 -31.26 20.15 -17.47
N LYS A 349 -30.15 20.24 -16.76
CA LYS A 349 -30.12 20.04 -15.32
C LYS A 349 -30.93 21.06 -14.56
N ALA A 350 -30.86 22.33 -14.93
CA ALA A 350 -31.68 23.41 -14.33
C ALA A 350 -33.18 23.21 -14.56
N LEU A 351 -33.53 22.60 -15.69
CA LEU A 351 -34.93 22.28 -16.05
C LEU A 351 -35.43 20.93 -15.51
N GLY A 352 -34.58 20.17 -14.77
CA GLY A 352 -34.92 18.83 -14.28
C GLY A 352 -35.10 17.78 -15.38
N LEU A 353 -34.66 18.08 -16.59
CA LEU A 353 -34.69 17.21 -17.76
C LEU A 353 -33.44 16.30 -17.74
N GLY A 354 -33.38 15.25 -16.94
CA GLY A 354 -32.23 14.35 -16.73
C GLY A 354 -31.11 14.37 -17.78
N SER A 355 -29.91 14.04 -17.36
CA SER A 355 -28.72 13.89 -18.26
C SER A 355 -28.75 12.57 -18.99
#